data_68da3c0e6a3e8aa8988e9f4eb493aafa
#
_entry.id   68da3c0e6a3e8aa8988e9f4eb493aafa
#
_cell.length_a   1.000
_cell.length_b   1.000
_cell.length_c   1.000
_cell.angle_alpha   90.00
_cell.angle_beta   90.00
_cell.angle_gamma   90.00
#
_symmetry.space_group_name_H-M   'P 1'
#
loop_
_entity.id
_entity.type
_entity.pdbx_description
1 polymer ?
#
loop_
_entity_poly.entity_id
_entity_poly.type
_entity_poly.pdbx_seq_one_letter_code
_entity_poly.pdbx_strand_id
1 'polypeptide(L)'
;MIYLLMSVSAGFCMGMLIKLAQARGEHTAAVVAANYLTAALPALLYLLVNGTTTVSHSTFWFGVGGGVLWPGTFFLLVYGIGKYGIAIASPLSRMSVAVPALFGIVVLGETLSWTLALGFAFTLMAIFLMAPAAAGTRQIDRDFYWYLPVMFVSYGITQLWTNLFNNYGGVGENFQFITGVFLWSIPFAWLYVWWKRLKVTRLTFLLGGLVGLFNFLLLLGNVWGLQSITFAEHSAIFYTLHGGLHMLSIFLGGVFIWHEPVARRNWLGIAASIIALIFLNFS
;
A
#
# COMPACT_ATOMS: atom_id res chain seq x y z
N MET A 1 -3.88 -7.35 19.09
CA MET A 1 -2.46 -6.91 18.97
C MET A 1 -1.62 -7.81 18.08
N ILE A 2 -1.67 -9.15 18.20
CA ILE A 2 -0.79 -10.06 17.41
C ILE A 2 -0.99 -9.90 15.90
N TYR A 3 -2.21 -9.76 15.42
CA TYR A 3 -2.53 -9.55 13.99
C TYR A 3 -2.04 -8.22 13.45
N LEU A 4 -2.07 -7.16 14.28
CA LEU A 4 -1.48 -5.86 13.95
C LEU A 4 0.04 -5.99 13.73
N LEU A 5 0.74 -6.63 14.67
CA LEU A 5 2.17 -6.85 14.56
C LEU A 5 2.52 -7.75 13.37
N MET A 6 1.73 -8.79 13.11
CA MET A 6 1.88 -9.66 11.94
C MET A 6 1.77 -8.85 10.64
N SER A 7 0.75 -8.00 10.50
CA SER A 7 0.54 -7.18 9.32
C SER A 7 1.67 -6.14 9.12
N VAL A 8 2.06 -5.44 10.19
CA VAL A 8 3.15 -4.45 10.15
C VAL A 8 4.48 -5.12 9.77
N SER A 9 4.81 -6.25 10.43
CA SER A 9 6.05 -6.99 10.15
C SER A 9 6.08 -7.56 8.73
N ALA A 10 4.95 -8.09 8.26
CA ALA A 10 4.83 -8.60 6.90
C ALA A 10 5.02 -7.46 5.87
N GLY A 11 4.40 -6.31 6.08
CA GLY A 11 4.59 -5.15 5.21
C GLY A 11 6.01 -4.62 5.22
N PHE A 12 6.67 -4.61 6.38
CA PHE A 12 8.08 -4.27 6.49
C PHE A 12 8.96 -5.24 5.69
N CYS A 13 8.80 -6.56 5.89
CA CYS A 13 9.54 -7.57 5.14
C CYS A 13 9.33 -7.45 3.63
N MET A 14 8.09 -7.22 3.19
CA MET A 14 7.75 -6.99 1.79
C MET A 14 8.54 -5.79 1.21
N GLY A 15 8.56 -4.67 1.91
CA GLY A 15 9.31 -3.48 1.50
C GLY A 15 10.82 -3.74 1.41
N MET A 16 11.39 -4.44 2.40
CA MET A 16 12.81 -4.79 2.43
C MET A 16 13.19 -5.74 1.28
N LEU A 17 12.34 -6.73 0.96
CA LEU A 17 12.55 -7.65 -0.16
C LEU A 17 12.48 -6.96 -1.52
N ILE A 18 11.58 -6.00 -1.70
CA ILE A 18 11.53 -5.17 -2.92
C ILE A 18 12.83 -4.39 -3.07
N LYS A 19 13.31 -3.78 -2.00
CA LYS A 19 14.58 -3.05 -2.02
C LYS A 19 15.76 -3.98 -2.29
N LEU A 20 15.76 -5.20 -1.73
CA LEU A 20 16.76 -6.22 -2.01
C LEU A 20 16.75 -6.63 -3.49
N ALA A 21 15.57 -6.81 -4.09
CA ALA A 21 15.45 -7.10 -5.51
C ALA A 21 16.08 -6.01 -6.38
N GLN A 22 15.83 -4.75 -6.05
CA GLN A 22 16.46 -3.61 -6.72
C GLN A 22 17.99 -3.62 -6.57
N ALA A 23 18.49 -3.85 -5.35
CA ALA A 23 19.91 -3.90 -5.07
C ALA A 23 20.63 -5.06 -5.79
N ARG A 24 19.92 -6.15 -6.10
CA ARG A 24 20.42 -7.30 -6.87
C ARG A 24 20.26 -7.13 -8.39
N GLY A 25 19.78 -5.98 -8.85
CA GLY A 25 19.58 -5.68 -10.28
C GLY A 25 18.40 -6.42 -10.91
N GLU A 26 17.50 -7.00 -10.09
CA GLU A 26 16.28 -7.62 -10.59
C GLU A 26 15.28 -6.57 -11.09
N HIS A 27 14.56 -6.91 -12.16
CA HIS A 27 13.54 -6.01 -12.64
C HIS A 27 12.30 -6.03 -11.72
N THR A 28 12.13 -4.97 -10.95
CA THR A 28 11.13 -4.91 -9.87
C THR A 28 9.70 -5.13 -10.34
N ALA A 29 9.34 -4.72 -11.57
CA ALA A 29 8.03 -5.02 -12.13
C ALA A 29 7.81 -6.53 -12.32
N ALA A 30 8.86 -7.29 -12.67
CA ALA A 30 8.78 -8.74 -12.77
C ALA A 30 8.65 -9.40 -11.37
N VAL A 31 9.32 -8.84 -10.36
CA VAL A 31 9.16 -9.26 -8.95
C VAL A 31 7.73 -9.02 -8.46
N VAL A 32 7.16 -7.86 -8.80
CA VAL A 32 5.74 -7.55 -8.49
C VAL A 32 4.78 -8.48 -9.21
N ALA A 33 5.05 -8.85 -10.47
CA ALA A 33 4.21 -9.82 -11.19
C ALA A 33 4.28 -11.22 -10.55
N ALA A 34 5.47 -11.67 -10.15
CA ALA A 34 5.65 -12.94 -9.45
C ALA A 34 4.98 -12.94 -8.05
N ASN A 35 4.95 -11.80 -7.35
CA ASN A 35 4.25 -11.64 -6.08
C ASN A 35 2.76 -12.03 -6.19
N TYR A 36 2.06 -11.62 -7.24
CA TYR A 36 0.63 -11.93 -7.37
C TYR A 36 0.35 -13.41 -7.55
N LEU A 37 1.23 -14.16 -8.22
CA LEU A 37 1.11 -15.62 -8.33
C LEU A 37 1.14 -16.29 -6.95
N THR A 38 2.09 -15.89 -6.11
CA THR A 38 2.27 -16.51 -4.80
C THR A 38 1.30 -15.98 -3.75
N ALA A 39 0.84 -14.72 -3.85
CA ALA A 39 -0.19 -14.19 -2.96
C ALA A 39 -1.58 -14.80 -3.22
N ALA A 40 -1.89 -15.10 -4.49
CA ALA A 40 -3.17 -15.71 -4.88
C ALA A 40 -3.32 -17.16 -4.36
N LEU A 41 -2.23 -17.93 -4.32
CA LEU A 41 -2.28 -19.35 -3.93
C LEU A 41 -2.83 -19.58 -2.51
N PRO A 42 -2.28 -19.00 -1.43
CA PRO A 42 -2.82 -19.23 -0.09
C PRO A 42 -4.22 -18.63 0.09
N ALA A 43 -4.55 -17.51 -0.60
CA ALA A 43 -5.88 -16.95 -0.58
C ALA A 43 -6.91 -17.89 -1.21
N LEU A 44 -6.59 -18.48 -2.37
CA LEU A 44 -7.43 -19.46 -3.04
C LEU A 44 -7.56 -20.75 -2.23
N LEU A 45 -6.45 -21.25 -1.67
CA LEU A 45 -6.46 -22.45 -0.81
C LEU A 45 -7.36 -22.23 0.41
N TYR A 46 -7.31 -21.05 1.03
CA TYR A 46 -8.18 -20.73 2.14
C TYR A 46 -9.68 -20.83 1.77
N LEU A 47 -10.07 -20.30 0.61
CA LEU A 47 -11.45 -20.41 0.12
C LEU A 47 -11.87 -21.85 -0.17
N LEU A 48 -10.99 -22.64 -0.80
CA LEU A 48 -11.25 -24.03 -1.13
C LEU A 48 -11.43 -24.90 0.12
N VAL A 49 -10.56 -24.74 1.12
CA VAL A 49 -10.60 -25.49 2.37
C VAL A 49 -11.85 -25.16 3.19
N ASN A 50 -12.29 -23.90 3.19
CA ASN A 50 -13.46 -23.45 3.93
C ASN A 50 -14.78 -23.60 3.13
N GLY A 51 -14.73 -24.08 1.91
CA GLY A 51 -15.93 -24.26 1.08
C GLY A 51 -16.63 -22.96 0.70
N THR A 52 -15.95 -21.80 0.80
CA THR A 52 -16.50 -20.46 0.57
C THR A 52 -16.15 -19.91 -0.80
N THR A 53 -16.29 -20.75 -1.84
CA THR A 53 -15.92 -20.39 -3.24
C THR A 53 -17.00 -19.63 -3.99
N THR A 54 -18.21 -19.51 -3.43
CA THR A 54 -19.27 -18.70 -4.03
C THR A 54 -18.93 -17.22 -3.95
N VAL A 55 -19.13 -16.51 -5.04
CA VAL A 55 -18.82 -15.07 -5.16
C VAL A 55 -20.03 -14.36 -5.70
N SER A 56 -20.47 -13.29 -5.05
CA SER A 56 -21.55 -12.45 -5.56
C SER A 56 -21.08 -11.68 -6.81
N HIS A 57 -22.04 -11.28 -7.63
CA HIS A 57 -21.76 -10.50 -8.85
C HIS A 57 -21.01 -9.20 -8.56
N SER A 58 -21.41 -8.50 -7.49
CA SER A 58 -20.73 -7.27 -7.05
C SER A 58 -19.27 -7.55 -6.66
N THR A 59 -19.03 -8.52 -5.78
CA THR A 59 -17.67 -8.90 -5.33
C THR A 59 -16.78 -9.32 -6.48
N PHE A 60 -17.32 -10.05 -7.46
CA PHE A 60 -16.58 -10.42 -8.67
C PHE A 60 -16.05 -9.17 -9.40
N TRP A 61 -16.91 -8.19 -9.69
CA TRP A 61 -16.49 -6.97 -10.40
C TRP A 61 -15.57 -6.07 -9.57
N PHE A 62 -15.76 -6.02 -8.25
CA PHE A 62 -14.81 -5.37 -7.37
C PHE A 62 -13.45 -6.06 -7.39
N GLY A 63 -13.41 -7.38 -7.45
CA GLY A 63 -12.17 -8.15 -7.63
C GLY A 63 -11.46 -7.83 -8.94
N VAL A 64 -12.20 -7.79 -10.07
CA VAL A 64 -11.66 -7.42 -11.39
C VAL A 64 -11.08 -6.01 -11.38
N GLY A 65 -11.84 -5.02 -10.91
CA GLY A 65 -11.40 -3.62 -10.85
C GLY A 65 -10.17 -3.43 -9.93
N GLY A 66 -10.17 -4.08 -8.76
CA GLY A 66 -9.02 -4.13 -7.88
C GLY A 66 -7.81 -4.78 -8.55
N GLY A 67 -8.02 -5.86 -9.30
CA GLY A 67 -6.96 -6.56 -10.04
C GLY A 67 -6.25 -5.70 -11.10
N VAL A 68 -6.90 -4.65 -11.60
CA VAL A 68 -6.28 -3.64 -12.48
C VAL A 68 -5.56 -2.57 -11.65
N LEU A 69 -6.21 -2.06 -10.60
CA LEU A 69 -5.72 -0.94 -9.81
C LEU A 69 -4.47 -1.30 -8.99
N TRP A 70 -4.47 -2.46 -8.33
CA TRP A 70 -3.36 -2.89 -7.44
C TRP A 70 -2.00 -2.99 -8.15
N PRO A 71 -1.87 -3.69 -9.31
CA PRO A 71 -0.60 -3.72 -10.01
C PRO A 71 -0.10 -2.33 -10.42
N GLY A 72 -1.00 -1.48 -10.91
CA GLY A 72 -0.64 -0.12 -11.31
C GLY A 72 -0.06 0.70 -10.15
N THR A 73 -0.74 0.71 -9.02
CA THR A 73 -0.27 1.42 -7.82
C THR A 73 1.02 0.81 -7.26
N PHE A 74 1.14 -0.52 -7.28
CA PHE A 74 2.34 -1.18 -6.79
C PHE A 74 3.54 -0.88 -7.70
N PHE A 75 3.36 -0.85 -9.02
CA PHE A 75 4.43 -0.43 -9.94
C PHE A 75 4.87 1.00 -9.70
N LEU A 76 3.95 1.92 -9.41
CA LEU A 76 4.29 3.29 -9.04
C LEU A 76 5.09 3.36 -7.73
N LEU A 77 4.71 2.60 -6.71
CA LEU A 77 5.46 2.53 -5.45
C LEU A 77 6.88 2.03 -5.69
N VAL A 78 7.01 0.91 -6.42
CA VAL A 78 8.30 0.29 -6.70
C VAL A 78 9.20 1.21 -7.53
N TYR A 79 8.65 1.94 -8.50
CA TYR A 79 9.37 2.99 -9.21
C TYR A 79 9.89 4.07 -8.25
N GLY A 80 9.02 4.55 -7.34
CA GLY A 80 9.39 5.54 -6.33
C GLY A 80 10.48 5.05 -5.37
N ILE A 81 10.41 3.79 -4.94
CA ILE A 81 11.45 3.16 -4.12
C ILE A 81 12.79 3.16 -4.84
N GLY A 82 12.81 2.86 -6.14
CA GLY A 82 14.03 2.88 -6.95
C GLY A 82 14.61 4.27 -7.15
N LYS A 83 13.76 5.29 -7.30
CA LYS A 83 14.19 6.64 -7.63
C LYS A 83 14.43 7.53 -6.40
N TYR A 84 13.58 7.44 -5.39
CA TYR A 84 13.58 8.33 -4.22
C TYR A 84 13.94 7.62 -2.91
N GLY A 85 14.09 6.32 -2.94
CA GLY A 85 14.32 5.49 -1.76
C GLY A 85 13.02 5.04 -1.07
N ILE A 86 13.14 3.96 -0.30
CA ILE A 86 12.00 3.37 0.40
C ILE A 86 11.55 4.24 1.58
N ALA A 87 12.50 4.94 2.23
CA ALA A 87 12.23 5.84 3.34
C ALA A 87 11.34 7.04 2.95
N ILE A 88 11.26 7.39 1.66
CA ILE A 88 10.43 8.50 1.17
C ILE A 88 9.18 7.96 0.47
N ALA A 89 9.33 7.04 -0.49
CA ALA A 89 8.23 6.59 -1.32
C ALA A 89 7.12 5.86 -0.54
N SER A 90 7.50 5.03 0.44
CA SER A 90 6.51 4.25 1.19
C SER A 90 5.65 5.09 2.12
N PRO A 91 6.17 6.00 2.96
CA PRO A 91 5.34 6.90 3.73
C PRO A 91 4.40 7.76 2.87
N LEU A 92 4.89 8.31 1.75
CA LEU A 92 4.08 9.12 0.84
C LEU A 92 2.87 8.34 0.29
N SER A 93 3.03 7.06 -0.03
CA SER A 93 1.90 6.22 -0.48
C SER A 93 0.81 6.07 0.59
N ARG A 94 1.17 6.08 1.87
CA ARG A 94 0.21 5.97 2.99
C ARG A 94 -0.59 7.23 3.23
N MET A 95 -0.05 8.39 2.85
CA MET A 95 -0.73 9.67 3.02
C MET A 95 -1.89 9.85 2.03
N SER A 96 -2.00 9.01 1.00
CA SER A 96 -3.12 8.98 0.05
C SER A 96 -4.48 8.66 0.71
N VAL A 97 -4.50 8.26 1.98
CA VAL A 97 -5.73 8.15 2.79
C VAL A 97 -6.53 9.47 2.83
N ALA A 98 -5.88 10.60 2.59
CA ALA A 98 -6.55 11.88 2.44
C ALA A 98 -7.50 11.93 1.21
N VAL A 99 -7.30 11.11 0.18
CA VAL A 99 -8.15 11.10 -1.01
C VAL A 99 -9.56 10.56 -0.72
N PRO A 100 -9.75 9.40 -0.07
CA PRO A 100 -11.08 8.97 0.37
C PRO A 100 -11.77 9.99 1.29
N ALA A 101 -11.03 10.63 2.19
CA ALA A 101 -11.58 11.65 3.08
C ALA A 101 -12.05 12.90 2.30
N LEU A 102 -11.27 13.35 1.30
CA LEU A 102 -11.69 14.42 0.39
C LEU A 102 -12.93 14.03 -0.42
N PHE A 103 -13.01 12.78 -0.88
CA PHE A 103 -14.16 12.28 -1.60
C PHE A 103 -15.42 12.31 -0.72
N GLY A 104 -15.31 11.92 0.55
CA GLY A 104 -16.38 12.02 1.54
C GLY A 104 -16.96 13.44 1.63
N ILE A 105 -16.10 14.44 1.74
CA ILE A 105 -16.52 15.85 1.80
C ILE A 105 -17.15 16.32 0.48
N VAL A 106 -16.44 16.11 -0.65
CA VAL A 106 -16.81 16.75 -1.93
C VAL A 106 -17.98 16.03 -2.60
N VAL A 107 -18.05 14.70 -2.51
CA VAL A 107 -19.04 13.89 -3.23
C VAL A 107 -20.19 13.44 -2.34
N LEU A 108 -19.90 13.04 -1.09
CA LEU A 108 -20.91 12.57 -0.16
C LEU A 108 -21.50 13.69 0.71
N GLY A 109 -20.96 14.91 0.62
CA GLY A 109 -21.45 16.06 1.40
C GLY A 109 -21.14 16.00 2.89
N GLU A 110 -20.13 15.22 3.29
CA GLU A 110 -19.71 15.13 4.69
C GLU A 110 -19.19 16.48 5.19
N THR A 111 -19.44 16.79 6.45
CA THR A 111 -19.01 18.04 7.04
C THR A 111 -17.50 18.03 7.32
N LEU A 112 -16.80 19.09 6.95
CA LEU A 112 -15.39 19.26 7.28
C LEU A 112 -15.23 19.55 8.77
N SER A 113 -14.85 18.53 9.55
CA SER A 113 -14.52 18.69 10.96
C SER A 113 -13.16 19.37 11.13
N TRP A 114 -12.91 19.94 12.32
CA TRP A 114 -11.60 20.51 12.65
C TRP A 114 -10.49 19.46 12.63
N THR A 115 -10.78 18.25 13.09
CA THR A 115 -9.85 17.10 13.04
C THR A 115 -9.44 16.78 11.62
N LEU A 116 -10.41 16.71 10.71
CA LEU A 116 -10.18 16.44 9.30
C LEU A 116 -9.37 17.55 8.62
N ALA A 117 -9.67 18.82 8.92
CA ALA A 117 -8.90 19.96 8.42
C ALA A 117 -7.44 19.93 8.90
N LEU A 118 -7.19 19.61 10.17
CA LEU A 118 -5.84 19.42 10.70
C LEU A 118 -5.13 18.23 10.05
N GLY A 119 -5.84 17.13 9.83
CA GLY A 119 -5.31 15.96 9.11
C GLY A 119 -4.82 16.32 7.71
N PHE A 120 -5.58 17.09 6.93
CA PHE A 120 -5.14 17.60 5.64
C PHE A 120 -3.95 18.54 5.73
N ALA A 121 -3.95 19.46 6.70
CA ALA A 121 -2.83 20.38 6.89
C ALA A 121 -1.52 19.64 7.19
N PHE A 122 -1.56 18.65 8.10
CA PHE A 122 -0.40 17.81 8.39
C PHE A 122 -0.01 16.91 7.22
N THR A 123 -0.96 16.43 6.39
CA THR A 123 -0.67 15.70 5.15
C THR A 123 0.13 16.56 4.19
N LEU A 124 -0.31 17.78 3.91
CA LEU A 124 0.40 18.70 3.03
C LEU A 124 1.78 19.07 3.58
N MET A 125 1.88 19.34 4.88
CA MET A 125 3.15 19.62 5.54
C MET A 125 4.12 18.43 5.43
N ALA A 126 3.66 17.22 5.64
CA ALA A 126 4.48 16.02 5.54
C ALA A 126 4.97 15.79 4.10
N ILE A 127 4.12 15.95 3.09
CA ILE A 127 4.49 15.88 1.68
C ILE A 127 5.64 16.86 1.39
N PHE A 128 5.50 18.11 1.82
CA PHE A 128 6.53 19.13 1.61
C PHE A 128 7.85 18.78 2.30
N LEU A 129 7.79 18.31 3.56
CA LEU A 129 8.95 17.94 4.34
C LEU A 129 9.65 16.67 3.80
N MET A 130 8.91 15.76 3.19
CA MET A 130 9.45 14.52 2.62
C MET A 130 9.89 14.66 1.16
N ALA A 131 9.59 15.77 0.49
CA ALA A 131 10.00 15.98 -0.90
C ALA A 131 11.53 15.83 -1.05
N PRO A 132 12.02 14.97 -1.99
CA PRO A 132 13.44 14.78 -2.18
C PRO A 132 14.07 16.02 -2.79
N ALA A 133 15.31 16.36 -2.39
CA ALA A 133 16.09 17.38 -3.05
C ALA A 133 16.73 16.79 -4.33
N ALA A 134 16.78 17.58 -5.39
CA ALA A 134 17.55 17.20 -6.59
C ALA A 134 19.05 17.10 -6.24
N ALA A 135 19.73 16.13 -6.84
CA ALA A 135 21.13 15.86 -6.56
C ALA A 135 22.00 17.12 -6.76
N GLY A 136 22.73 17.50 -5.71
CA GLY A 136 23.63 18.66 -5.74
C GLY A 136 22.94 20.04 -5.70
N THR A 137 21.62 20.12 -5.55
CA THR A 137 20.87 21.37 -5.46
C THR A 137 19.95 21.39 -4.24
N ARG A 138 19.44 22.59 -3.88
CA ARG A 138 18.38 22.74 -2.87
C ARG A 138 16.98 22.62 -3.50
N GLN A 139 16.89 22.40 -4.80
CA GLN A 139 15.63 22.30 -5.52
C GLN A 139 15.07 20.88 -5.44
N ILE A 140 13.75 20.79 -5.44
CA ILE A 140 13.04 19.50 -5.52
C ILE A 140 13.26 18.92 -6.92
N ASP A 141 13.45 17.60 -7.02
CA ASP A 141 13.54 16.90 -8.30
C ASP A 141 12.27 17.18 -9.13
N ARG A 142 12.46 17.66 -10.37
CA ARG A 142 11.35 18.02 -11.26
C ARG A 142 10.39 16.86 -11.51
N ASP A 143 10.90 15.65 -11.61
CA ASP A 143 10.09 14.46 -11.85
C ASP A 143 9.21 14.11 -10.64
N PHE A 144 9.59 14.55 -9.44
CA PHE A 144 8.80 14.35 -8.23
C PHE A 144 7.46 15.09 -8.28
N TYR A 145 7.40 16.25 -8.95
CA TYR A 145 6.15 17.01 -9.14
C TYR A 145 5.09 16.24 -9.92
N TRP A 146 5.50 15.34 -10.83
CA TRP A 146 4.58 14.47 -11.56
C TRP A 146 4.32 13.15 -10.83
N TYR A 147 5.37 12.56 -10.27
CA TYR A 147 5.27 11.30 -9.56
C TYR A 147 4.32 11.38 -8.37
N LEU A 148 4.45 12.45 -7.56
CA LEU A 148 3.68 12.62 -6.34
C LEU A 148 2.16 12.62 -6.57
N PRO A 149 1.58 13.51 -7.43
CA PRO A 149 0.13 13.52 -7.62
C PRO A 149 -0.38 12.23 -8.27
N VAL A 150 0.37 11.63 -9.21
CA VAL A 150 -0.03 10.36 -9.83
C VAL A 150 -0.06 9.24 -8.79
N MET A 151 0.97 9.12 -7.96
CA MET A 151 1.02 8.13 -6.90
C MET A 151 -0.09 8.37 -5.87
N PHE A 152 -0.24 9.61 -5.40
CA PHE A 152 -1.22 10.00 -4.39
C PHE A 152 -2.66 9.70 -4.84
N VAL A 153 -3.03 10.12 -6.05
CA VAL A 153 -4.36 9.86 -6.64
C VAL A 153 -4.58 8.38 -6.89
N SER A 154 -3.60 7.68 -7.47
CA SER A 154 -3.73 6.24 -7.77
C SER A 154 -3.92 5.40 -6.50
N TYR A 155 -3.11 5.66 -5.46
CA TYR A 155 -3.28 4.99 -4.16
C TYR A 155 -4.60 5.38 -3.49
N GLY A 156 -5.01 6.65 -3.58
CA GLY A 156 -6.29 7.12 -3.07
C GLY A 156 -7.47 6.44 -3.75
N ILE A 157 -7.44 6.29 -5.07
CA ILE A 157 -8.46 5.54 -5.84
C ILE A 157 -8.49 4.07 -5.38
N THR A 158 -7.33 3.45 -5.17
CA THR A 158 -7.26 2.07 -4.69
C THR A 158 -7.90 1.91 -3.30
N GLN A 159 -7.67 2.87 -2.39
CA GLN A 159 -8.29 2.89 -1.08
C GLN A 159 -9.80 3.15 -1.17
N LEU A 160 -10.21 4.12 -2.00
CA LEU A 160 -11.62 4.38 -2.27
C LEU A 160 -12.33 3.15 -2.84
N TRP A 161 -11.68 2.41 -3.74
CA TRP A 161 -12.21 1.16 -4.30
C TRP A 161 -12.47 0.11 -3.22
N THR A 162 -11.56 -0.02 -2.26
CA THR A 162 -11.75 -0.91 -1.11
C THR A 162 -12.92 -0.46 -0.22
N ASN A 163 -13.06 0.86 0.01
CA ASN A 163 -14.18 1.40 0.78
C ASN A 163 -15.53 1.17 0.06
N LEU A 164 -15.55 1.35 -1.26
CA LEU A 164 -16.75 1.05 -2.08
C LEU A 164 -17.10 -0.45 -2.02
N PHE A 165 -16.10 -1.34 -2.06
CA PHE A 165 -16.35 -2.76 -1.84
C PHE A 165 -16.96 -3.03 -0.46
N ASN A 166 -16.47 -2.42 0.60
CA ASN A 166 -17.03 -2.61 1.95
C ASN A 166 -18.51 -2.18 2.06
N ASN A 167 -18.93 -1.20 1.25
CA ASN A 167 -20.30 -0.71 1.25
C ASN A 167 -21.24 -1.43 0.26
N TYR A 168 -20.71 -1.89 -0.88
CA TYR A 168 -21.51 -2.40 -2.00
C TYR A 168 -21.14 -3.83 -2.43
N GLY A 169 -20.11 -4.41 -1.82
CA GLY A 169 -19.71 -5.81 -2.04
C GLY A 169 -20.61 -6.80 -1.30
N GLY A 170 -20.38 -8.08 -1.50
CA GLY A 170 -21.08 -9.15 -0.79
C GLY A 170 -20.73 -9.17 0.70
N VAL A 171 -21.73 -9.29 1.55
CA VAL A 171 -21.52 -9.36 3.00
C VAL A 171 -20.72 -10.61 3.36
N GLY A 172 -19.62 -10.41 4.10
CA GLY A 172 -18.73 -11.52 4.50
C GLY A 172 -17.80 -12.04 3.40
N GLU A 173 -17.81 -11.44 2.20
CA GLU A 173 -17.02 -11.88 1.04
C GLU A 173 -15.62 -11.21 0.95
N ASN A 174 -15.04 -10.78 2.08
CA ASN A 174 -13.74 -10.12 2.11
C ASN A 174 -12.61 -10.99 1.51
N PHE A 175 -12.58 -12.29 1.84
CA PHE A 175 -11.57 -13.20 1.28
C PHE A 175 -11.78 -13.47 -0.20
N GLN A 176 -13.03 -13.54 -0.67
CA GLN A 176 -13.35 -13.67 -2.09
C GLN A 176 -12.90 -12.43 -2.87
N PHE A 177 -13.17 -11.23 -2.34
CA PHE A 177 -12.69 -9.97 -2.92
C PHE A 177 -11.16 -9.95 -3.05
N ILE A 178 -10.46 -10.26 -1.97
CA ILE A 178 -9.00 -10.29 -1.91
C ILE A 178 -8.42 -11.32 -2.89
N THR A 179 -8.99 -12.52 -2.90
CA THR A 179 -8.59 -13.57 -3.84
C THR A 179 -8.82 -13.12 -5.27
N GLY A 180 -9.97 -12.52 -5.55
CA GLY A 180 -10.30 -11.92 -6.84
C GLY A 180 -9.28 -10.86 -7.26
N VAL A 181 -8.93 -9.92 -6.37
CA VAL A 181 -7.92 -8.90 -6.64
C VAL A 181 -6.59 -9.54 -7.01
N PHE A 182 -6.08 -10.52 -6.26
CA PHE A 182 -4.81 -11.16 -6.58
C PHE A 182 -4.87 -11.96 -7.89
N LEU A 183 -5.94 -12.72 -8.12
CA LEU A 183 -6.10 -13.50 -9.34
C LEU A 183 -6.16 -12.62 -10.59
N TRP A 184 -6.93 -11.55 -10.57
CA TRP A 184 -7.01 -10.61 -11.68
C TRP A 184 -5.77 -9.74 -11.85
N SER A 185 -5.00 -9.51 -10.79
CA SER A 185 -3.71 -8.84 -10.89
C SER A 185 -2.67 -9.63 -11.69
N ILE A 186 -2.76 -10.97 -11.72
CA ILE A 186 -1.82 -11.81 -12.44
C ILE A 186 -1.76 -11.46 -13.93
N PRO A 187 -2.88 -11.53 -14.72
CA PRO A 187 -2.82 -11.26 -16.15
C PRO A 187 -2.34 -9.82 -16.44
N PHE A 188 -2.77 -8.82 -15.69
CA PHE A 188 -2.35 -7.44 -15.92
C PHE A 188 -0.87 -7.21 -15.63
N ALA A 189 -0.35 -7.76 -14.52
CA ALA A 189 1.06 -7.63 -14.19
C ALA A 189 1.96 -8.39 -15.18
N TRP A 190 1.58 -9.62 -15.57
CA TRP A 190 2.35 -10.41 -16.51
C TRP A 190 2.24 -9.90 -17.95
N LEU A 191 1.11 -9.32 -18.36
CA LEU A 191 0.98 -8.62 -19.63
C LEU A 191 1.99 -7.49 -19.75
N TYR A 192 2.20 -6.71 -18.71
CA TYR A 192 3.21 -5.66 -18.66
C TYR A 192 4.63 -6.24 -18.80
N VAL A 193 4.96 -7.29 -18.06
CA VAL A 193 6.26 -7.99 -18.12
C VAL A 193 6.53 -8.50 -19.53
N TRP A 194 5.54 -9.15 -20.15
CA TRP A 194 5.63 -9.67 -21.51
C TRP A 194 5.75 -8.55 -22.55
N TRP A 195 4.91 -7.53 -22.46
CA TRP A 195 4.95 -6.39 -23.39
C TRP A 195 6.29 -5.66 -23.38
N LYS A 196 6.84 -5.45 -22.19
CA LYS A 196 8.16 -4.81 -22.01
C LYS A 196 9.33 -5.77 -22.21
N ARG A 197 9.07 -7.05 -22.48
CA ARG A 197 10.08 -8.11 -22.63
C ARG A 197 11.07 -8.13 -21.46
N LEU A 198 10.57 -7.97 -20.24
CA LEU A 198 11.41 -7.89 -19.06
C LEU A 198 12.05 -9.24 -18.77
N LYS A 199 13.32 -9.22 -18.40
CA LYS A 199 14.05 -10.42 -17.99
C LYS A 199 13.47 -10.94 -16.68
N VAL A 200 13.15 -12.23 -16.65
CA VAL A 200 12.66 -12.95 -15.47
C VAL A 200 13.68 -14.02 -15.12
N THR A 201 14.23 -13.95 -13.91
CA THR A 201 15.26 -14.89 -13.43
C THR A 201 14.69 -15.80 -12.35
N ARG A 202 15.45 -16.82 -11.93
CA ARG A 202 15.08 -17.63 -10.76
C ARG A 202 15.01 -16.78 -9.49
N LEU A 203 15.87 -15.78 -9.38
CA LEU A 203 15.89 -14.84 -8.25
C LEU A 203 14.64 -13.94 -8.26
N THR A 204 14.16 -13.51 -9.44
CA THR A 204 12.88 -12.81 -9.60
C THR A 204 11.72 -13.61 -8.98
N PHE A 205 11.62 -14.93 -9.31
CA PHE A 205 10.57 -15.78 -8.75
C PHE A 205 10.73 -16.01 -7.25
N LEU A 206 11.96 -16.21 -6.76
CA LEU A 206 12.21 -16.39 -5.34
C LEU A 206 11.82 -15.14 -4.53
N LEU A 207 12.34 -13.97 -4.93
CA LEU A 207 12.04 -12.72 -4.22
C LEU A 207 10.57 -12.31 -4.39
N GLY A 208 10.01 -12.45 -5.59
CA GLY A 208 8.60 -12.20 -5.84
C GLY A 208 7.70 -13.16 -5.05
N GLY A 209 8.09 -14.42 -4.93
CA GLY A 209 7.41 -15.42 -4.11
C GLY A 209 7.37 -15.05 -2.63
N LEU A 210 8.49 -14.63 -2.07
CA LEU A 210 8.57 -14.16 -0.69
C LEU A 210 7.75 -12.87 -0.49
N VAL A 211 7.85 -11.92 -1.43
CA VAL A 211 7.02 -10.69 -1.42
C VAL A 211 5.53 -11.06 -1.40
N GLY A 212 5.11 -12.05 -2.21
CA GLY A 212 3.72 -12.50 -2.28
C GLY A 212 3.24 -13.17 -0.99
N LEU A 213 4.08 -13.98 -0.36
CA LEU A 213 3.78 -14.56 0.95
C LEU A 213 3.56 -13.48 2.01
N PHE A 214 4.46 -12.51 2.09
CA PHE A 214 4.31 -11.39 3.03
C PHE A 214 3.14 -10.48 2.67
N ASN A 215 2.84 -10.30 1.39
CA ASN A 215 1.66 -9.54 0.96
C ASN A 215 0.36 -10.22 1.42
N PHE A 216 0.27 -11.55 1.30
CA PHE A 216 -0.85 -12.33 1.84
C PHE A 216 -0.94 -12.22 3.37
N LEU A 217 0.19 -12.38 4.10
CA LEU A 217 0.22 -12.25 5.57
C LEU A 217 -0.15 -10.84 6.05
N LEU A 218 0.27 -9.80 5.34
CA LEU A 218 -0.11 -8.41 5.60
C LEU A 218 -1.64 -8.27 5.55
N LEU A 219 -2.23 -8.80 4.50
CA LEU A 219 -3.66 -8.70 4.27
C LEU A 219 -4.46 -9.54 5.28
N LEU A 220 -4.02 -10.78 5.52
CA LEU A 220 -4.60 -11.66 6.54
C LEU A 220 -4.56 -11.00 7.92
N GLY A 221 -3.43 -10.39 8.28
CA GLY A 221 -3.27 -9.66 9.54
C GLY A 221 -4.20 -8.44 9.63
N ASN A 222 -4.47 -7.76 8.53
CA ASN A 222 -5.44 -6.66 8.48
C ASN A 222 -6.87 -7.16 8.70
N VAL A 223 -7.30 -8.21 7.98
CA VAL A 223 -8.66 -8.75 8.09
C VAL A 223 -8.91 -9.30 9.51
N TRP A 224 -8.03 -10.14 10.02
CA TRP A 224 -8.19 -10.71 11.37
C TRP A 224 -7.96 -9.67 12.48
N GLY A 225 -7.11 -8.67 12.22
CA GLY A 225 -6.89 -7.59 13.15
C GLY A 225 -8.16 -6.77 13.38
N LEU A 226 -8.84 -6.40 12.30
CA LEU A 226 -10.10 -5.65 12.35
C LEU A 226 -11.25 -6.45 12.98
N GLN A 227 -11.26 -7.77 12.79
CA GLN A 227 -12.26 -8.67 13.39
C GLN A 227 -11.94 -9.06 14.84
N SER A 228 -10.74 -8.73 15.35
CA SER A 228 -10.35 -9.05 16.70
C SER A 228 -11.14 -8.23 17.73
N ILE A 229 -11.43 -8.84 18.90
CA ILE A 229 -12.16 -8.20 20.02
C ILE A 229 -11.54 -6.84 20.39
N THR A 230 -10.22 -6.69 20.25
CA THR A 230 -9.50 -5.45 20.59
C THR A 230 -9.86 -4.28 19.67
N PHE A 231 -10.21 -4.54 18.40
CA PHE A 231 -10.39 -3.50 17.39
C PHE A 231 -11.76 -3.54 16.68
N ALA A 232 -12.61 -4.52 16.97
CA ALA A 232 -13.90 -4.69 16.29
C ALA A 232 -14.81 -3.44 16.40
N GLU A 233 -14.77 -2.74 17.54
CA GLU A 233 -15.51 -1.51 17.78
C GLU A 233 -14.72 -0.22 17.46
N HIS A 234 -13.41 -0.34 17.17
CA HIS A 234 -12.49 0.78 17.01
C HIS A 234 -11.57 0.60 15.79
N SER A 235 -12.16 0.41 14.63
CA SER A 235 -11.41 0.22 13.36
C SER A 235 -10.45 1.38 13.05
N ALA A 236 -10.83 2.61 13.38
CA ALA A 236 -9.98 3.80 13.22
C ALA A 236 -8.66 3.67 14.00
N ILE A 237 -8.70 3.14 15.23
CA ILE A 237 -7.49 2.91 16.04
C ILE A 237 -6.58 1.88 15.35
N PHE A 238 -7.15 0.79 14.82
CA PHE A 238 -6.38 -0.22 14.09
C PHE A 238 -5.66 0.39 12.87
N TYR A 239 -6.39 1.10 12.02
CA TYR A 239 -5.81 1.72 10.81
C TYR A 239 -4.75 2.76 11.13
N THR A 240 -4.95 3.57 12.18
CA THR A 240 -3.97 4.56 12.63
C THR A 240 -2.70 3.91 13.13
N LEU A 241 -2.81 2.90 14.02
CA LEU A 241 -1.66 2.17 14.54
C LEU A 241 -0.94 1.40 13.44
N HIS A 242 -1.68 0.69 12.58
CA HIS A 242 -1.11 -0.04 11.46
C HIS A 242 -0.37 0.91 10.50
N GLY A 243 -1.01 1.98 10.07
CA GLY A 243 -0.41 2.98 9.17
C GLY A 243 0.83 3.63 9.75
N GLY A 244 0.74 4.11 10.99
CA GLY A 244 1.86 4.77 11.68
C GLY A 244 3.05 3.83 11.93
N LEU A 245 2.80 2.64 12.48
CA LEU A 245 3.85 1.65 12.73
C LEU A 245 4.49 1.14 11.44
N HIS A 246 3.69 0.90 10.40
CA HIS A 246 4.20 0.47 9.09
C HIS A 246 5.05 1.56 8.44
N MET A 247 4.60 2.83 8.42
CA MET A 247 5.39 3.95 7.92
C MET A 247 6.71 4.08 8.67
N LEU A 248 6.66 4.07 10.00
CA LEU A 248 7.84 4.21 10.84
C LEU A 248 8.83 3.08 10.63
N SER A 249 8.36 1.82 10.61
CA SER A 249 9.23 0.64 10.42
C SER A 249 9.93 0.67 9.07
N ILE A 250 9.23 0.99 7.99
CA ILE A 250 9.83 1.08 6.65
C ILE A 250 10.80 2.26 6.54
N PHE A 251 10.46 3.43 7.11
CA PHE A 251 11.35 4.58 7.13
C PHE A 251 12.66 4.25 7.86
N LEU A 252 12.57 3.65 9.05
CA LEU A 252 13.73 3.21 9.81
C LEU A 252 14.52 2.13 9.07
N GLY A 253 13.85 1.18 8.42
CA GLY A 253 14.50 0.18 7.57
C GLY A 253 15.27 0.78 6.40
N GLY A 254 14.71 1.79 5.74
CA GLY A 254 15.39 2.55 4.69
C GLY A 254 16.66 3.24 5.21
N VAL A 255 16.54 3.91 6.36
CA VAL A 255 17.66 4.66 6.95
C VAL A 255 18.74 3.73 7.52
N PHE A 256 18.36 2.75 8.35
CA PHE A 256 19.34 1.97 9.13
C PHE A 256 19.82 0.69 8.42
N ILE A 257 18.97 0.04 7.61
CA ILE A 257 19.36 -1.19 6.88
C ILE A 257 19.94 -0.85 5.52
N TRP A 258 19.30 0.06 4.79
CA TRP A 258 19.70 0.44 3.45
C TRP A 258 20.60 1.68 3.38
N HIS A 259 20.88 2.31 4.54
CA HIS A 259 21.70 3.53 4.63
C HIS A 259 21.27 4.62 3.66
N GLU A 260 19.95 4.76 3.46
CA GLU A 260 19.41 5.79 2.56
C GLU A 260 19.68 7.19 3.11
N PRO A 261 20.21 8.11 2.30
CA PRO A 261 20.45 9.48 2.73
C PRO A 261 19.13 10.22 2.92
N VAL A 262 18.80 10.57 4.16
CA VAL A 262 17.62 11.36 4.51
C VAL A 262 18.02 12.66 5.19
N ALA A 263 17.40 13.76 4.79
CA ALA A 263 17.61 15.06 5.41
C ALA A 263 16.90 15.13 6.77
N ARG A 264 17.36 16.01 7.67
CA ARG A 264 16.71 16.23 8.97
C ARG A 264 15.22 16.58 8.84
N ARG A 265 14.83 17.30 7.78
CA ARG A 265 13.43 17.61 7.49
C ARG A 265 12.55 16.36 7.23
N ASN A 266 13.14 15.27 6.72
CA ASN A 266 12.37 14.05 6.46
C ASN A 266 11.95 13.37 7.79
N TRP A 267 12.70 13.51 8.86
CA TRP A 267 12.31 13.07 10.21
C TRP A 267 11.09 13.85 10.73
N LEU A 268 11.05 15.16 10.49
CA LEU A 268 9.86 15.97 10.77
C LEU A 268 8.70 15.58 9.86
N GLY A 269 8.98 15.22 8.61
CA GLY A 269 7.99 14.73 7.65
C GLY A 269 7.32 13.44 8.11
N ILE A 270 8.08 12.45 8.62
CA ILE A 270 7.49 11.21 9.14
C ILE A 270 6.65 11.47 10.40
N ALA A 271 7.11 12.35 11.29
CA ALA A 271 6.32 12.76 12.46
C ALA A 271 5.00 13.42 12.03
N ALA A 272 5.05 14.37 11.10
CA ALA A 272 3.87 15.01 10.54
C ALA A 272 2.93 14.01 9.85
N SER A 273 3.45 12.99 9.15
CA SER A 273 2.66 11.91 8.53
C SER A 273 1.89 11.09 9.58
N ILE A 274 2.52 10.77 10.70
CA ILE A 274 1.87 10.03 11.80
C ILE A 274 0.77 10.88 12.41
N ILE A 275 1.03 12.17 12.66
CA ILE A 275 0.03 13.11 13.17
C ILE A 275 -1.14 13.24 12.18
N ALA A 276 -0.86 13.36 10.88
CA ALA A 276 -1.88 13.38 9.84
C ALA A 276 -2.80 12.16 9.89
N LEU A 277 -2.22 10.94 10.01
CA LEU A 277 -2.99 9.71 10.13
C LEU A 277 -3.89 9.69 11.35
N ILE A 278 -3.41 10.19 12.50
CA ILE A 278 -4.21 10.30 13.72
C ILE A 278 -5.45 11.16 13.42
N PHE A 279 -5.24 12.38 12.92
CA PHE A 279 -6.34 13.30 12.66
C PHE A 279 -7.31 12.82 11.57
N LEU A 280 -6.82 12.17 10.50
CA LEU A 280 -7.66 11.67 9.41
C LEU A 280 -8.49 10.43 9.78
N ASN A 281 -8.08 9.65 10.79
CA ASN A 281 -8.82 8.46 11.21
C ASN A 281 -9.70 8.67 12.45
N PHE A 282 -9.55 9.78 13.15
CA PHE A 282 -10.40 10.13 14.31
C PHE A 282 -11.32 11.34 14.03
N SER A 283 -11.55 11.62 12.75
CA SER A 283 -12.43 12.71 12.28
C SER A 283 -13.89 12.26 12.12
#